data_494b6d0745cd772c66e6a8332e74c7e6
#
_entry.id   494b6d0745cd772c66e6a8332e74c7e6
#
_cell.length_a   1.000
_cell.length_b   1.000
_cell.length_c   1.000
_cell.angle_alpha   90.00
_cell.angle_beta   90.00
_cell.angle_gamma   90.00
#
_symmetry.space_group_name_H-M   'P 1'
#
loop_
_entity.id
_entity.type
_entity.pdbx_description
1 polymer ?
#
loop_
_entity_poly.entity_id
_entity_poly.type
_entity_poly.pdbx_seq_one_letter_code
_entity_poly.pdbx_strand_id
1 'polypeptide(L)' 'MEKLDNNFLYLVVLGGRAEKANIELHDVRWVVGSKIEDTYDTLRKDWFGSSKGLHIDSYKKLNT' A
#
# COMPACT_ATOMS: atom_id res chain seq x y z
N MET A 1 11.14 11.52 -17.57
CA MET A 1 10.98 12.32 -16.37
C MET A 1 12.14 12.07 -15.43
N GLU A 2 12.59 13.11 -14.83
CA GLU A 2 13.71 13.01 -13.92
C GLU A 2 13.26 12.32 -12.63
N LYS A 3 14.07 11.40 -12.16
CA LYS A 3 13.81 10.76 -10.90
C LYS A 3 14.15 11.73 -9.77
N LEU A 4 13.20 11.93 -8.87
CA LEU A 4 13.37 12.87 -7.79
C LEU A 4 13.66 12.14 -6.50
N ASP A 5 14.81 12.42 -5.89
CA ASP A 5 15.11 12.00 -4.53
C ASP A 5 15.04 10.50 -4.33
N ASN A 6 15.35 9.73 -5.37
CA ASN A 6 15.34 8.28 -5.28
C ASN A 6 13.98 7.71 -4.92
N ASN A 7 12.93 8.43 -5.27
CA ASN A 7 11.58 7.94 -5.04
C ASN A 7 11.10 7.16 -6.25
N PHE A 8 10.31 6.14 -5.96
CA PHE A 8 9.74 5.27 -6.96
C PHE A 8 8.24 5.20 -6.77
N LEU A 9 7.56 4.88 -7.84
CA LEU A 9 6.12 4.66 -7.80
C LEU A 9 5.88 3.18 -7.57
N TYR A 10 5.03 2.87 -6.60
CA TYR A 10 4.65 1.50 -6.31
C TYR A 10 3.18 1.31 -6.54
N LEU A 11 2.84 0.17 -7.11
CA LEU A 11 1.48 -0.31 -7.17
C LEU A 11 1.36 -1.38 -6.10
N VAL A 12 0.44 -1.21 -5.17
CA VAL A 12 0.36 -2.07 -4.00
C VAL A 12 -1.03 -2.66 -3.88
N VAL A 13 -1.09 -3.95 -3.65
CA VAL A 13 -2.35 -4.63 -3.36
C VAL A 13 -2.37 -4.92 -1.85
N LEU A 14 -3.37 -4.37 -1.19
CA LEU A 14 -3.54 -4.53 0.25
C LEU A 14 -4.63 -5.54 0.54
N GLY A 15 -4.46 -6.25 1.64
CA GLY A 15 -5.48 -7.12 2.16
C GLY A 15 -5.71 -6.83 3.63
N GLY A 16 -6.92 -7.01 4.07
CA GLY A 16 -7.25 -6.77 5.46
C GLY A 16 -8.72 -6.99 5.70
N ARG A 17 -9.20 -6.48 6.83
CA ARG A 17 -10.57 -6.69 7.23
C ARG A 17 -11.17 -5.41 7.73
N ALA A 18 -12.49 -5.31 7.66
CA ALA A 18 -13.23 -4.29 8.37
C ALA A 18 -13.79 -4.95 9.63
N GLU A 19 -14.03 -4.12 10.62
CA GLU A 19 -14.64 -4.61 11.85
C GLU A 19 -15.98 -5.24 11.52
N LYS A 20 -16.23 -6.41 12.06
CA LYS A 20 -17.49 -7.15 11.86
C LYS A 20 -17.66 -7.69 10.45
N ALA A 21 -16.62 -7.64 9.63
CA ALA A 21 -16.67 -8.25 8.29
C ALA A 21 -16.18 -9.68 8.38
N ASN A 22 -16.81 -10.54 7.61
CA ASN A 22 -16.45 -11.94 7.59
C ASN A 22 -15.56 -12.32 6.42
N ILE A 23 -15.29 -11.39 5.54
CA ILE A 23 -14.46 -11.65 4.38
C ILE A 23 -13.30 -10.68 4.37
N GLU A 24 -12.25 -11.08 3.69
CA GLU A 24 -11.09 -10.23 3.53
C GLU A 24 -11.39 -9.16 2.48
N LEU A 25 -10.97 -7.94 2.78
CA LEU A 25 -11.10 -6.82 1.88
C LEU A 25 -9.79 -6.59 1.16
N HIS A 26 -9.86 -6.10 -0.07
CA HIS A 26 -8.68 -5.78 -0.85
C HIS A 26 -8.79 -4.37 -1.41
N ASP A 27 -7.64 -3.77 -1.62
CA ASP A 27 -7.59 -2.45 -2.24
C ASP A 27 -6.29 -2.37 -3.04
N VAL A 28 -6.31 -1.56 -4.08
CA VAL A 28 -5.15 -1.34 -4.93
C VAL A 28 -4.81 0.13 -4.83
N ARG A 29 -3.56 0.43 -4.47
CA ARG A 29 -3.14 1.80 -4.21
C ARG A 29 -1.85 2.11 -4.96
N TRP A 30 -1.74 3.36 -5.37
CA TRP A 30 -0.50 3.91 -5.90
C TRP A 30 0.17 4.70 -4.79
N VAL A 31 1.44 4.43 -4.53
CA VAL A 31 2.18 5.16 -3.49
C VAL A 31 3.59 5.41 -3.97
N VAL A 32 4.22 6.41 -3.38
CA VAL A 32 5.58 6.81 -3.74
C VAL A 32 6.45 6.70 -2.51
N GLY A 33 7.64 6.17 -2.68
CA GLY A 33 8.62 6.08 -1.61
C GLY A 33 9.96 5.65 -2.16
N SER A 34 11.02 5.78 -1.37
CA SER A 34 12.32 5.33 -1.79
C SER A 34 12.44 3.81 -1.69
N LYS A 35 11.64 3.21 -0.84
CA LYS A 35 11.52 1.76 -0.72
C LYS A 35 10.10 1.48 -0.24
N ILE A 36 9.69 0.23 -0.36
CA ILE A 36 8.30 -0.11 -0.04
C ILE A 36 7.97 0.17 1.43
N GLU A 37 8.92 0.00 2.31
CA GLU A 37 8.68 0.24 3.73
C GLU A 37 8.30 1.69 4.01
N ASP A 38 8.77 2.60 3.20
CA ASP A 38 8.47 4.02 3.36
C ASP A 38 7.01 4.35 3.07
N THR A 39 6.29 3.44 2.42
CA THR A 39 4.90 3.66 2.05
C THR A 39 3.92 3.14 3.09
N TYR A 40 4.39 2.41 4.08
CA TYR A 40 3.52 1.71 5.02
C TYR A 40 2.61 2.65 5.78
N ASP A 41 3.13 3.77 6.25
CA ASP A 41 2.32 4.70 7.03
C ASP A 41 1.19 5.29 6.20
N THR A 42 1.50 5.66 4.96
CA THR A 42 0.48 6.19 4.06
C THR A 42 -0.59 5.15 3.78
N LEU A 43 -0.16 3.92 3.52
CA LEU A 43 -1.11 2.84 3.21
C LEU A 43 -2.02 2.57 4.39
N ARG A 44 -1.46 2.55 5.60
CA ARG A 44 -2.25 2.28 6.80
C ARG A 44 -3.22 3.43 7.07
N LYS A 45 -2.76 4.65 6.90
CA LYS A 45 -3.57 5.82 7.17
C LYS A 45 -4.80 5.89 6.28
N ASP A 46 -4.63 5.52 5.02
CA ASP A 46 -5.71 5.64 4.04
C ASP A 46 -6.54 4.37 3.91
N TRP A 47 -6.19 3.33 4.65
CA TRP A 47 -6.90 2.06 4.59
C TRP A 47 -8.33 2.24 5.13
N PHE A 48 -9.29 1.71 4.40
CA PHE A 48 -10.70 1.92 4.72
C PHE A 48 -11.25 0.90 5.71
N GLY A 49 -10.48 -0.10 6.07
CA GLY A 49 -10.90 -1.10 7.03
C GLY A 49 -10.17 -0.95 8.35
N SER A 50 -10.13 -2.03 9.12
CA SER A 50 -9.39 -2.06 10.37
C SER A 50 -7.90 -2.18 10.09
N SER A 51 -7.08 -1.39 10.79
CA SER A 51 -5.64 -1.50 10.62
C SER A 51 -5.09 -2.79 11.22
N LYS A 52 -5.85 -3.42 12.09
CA LYS A 52 -5.44 -4.70 12.65
C LYS A 52 -5.52 -5.76 11.57
N GLY A 53 -4.41 -6.44 11.33
CA GLY A 53 -4.35 -7.46 10.30
C GLY A 53 -4.16 -6.94 8.90
N LEU A 54 -4.03 -5.63 8.73
CA LEU A 54 -3.72 -5.08 7.42
C LEU A 54 -2.34 -5.54 6.97
N HIS A 55 -2.26 -5.96 5.72
CA HIS A 55 -1.00 -6.47 5.18
C HIS A 55 -0.93 -6.17 3.68
N ILE A 56 0.28 -6.26 3.15
CA ILE A 56 0.52 -6.14 1.73
C ILE A 56 0.50 -7.53 1.13
N ASP A 57 -0.42 -7.76 0.19
CA ASP A 57 -0.46 -9.03 -0.53
C ASP A 57 0.61 -9.09 -1.60
N SER A 58 0.80 -7.99 -2.31
CA SER A 58 1.83 -7.92 -3.33
C SER A 58 2.07 -6.46 -3.67
N TYR A 59 3.20 -6.21 -4.29
CA TYR A 59 3.48 -4.87 -4.79
C TYR A 59 4.43 -4.97 -5.97
N LYS A 60 4.46 -3.90 -6.76
CA LYS A 60 5.37 -3.79 -7.86
C LYS A 60 5.96 -2.38 -7.89
N LYS A 61 7.27 -2.31 -7.95
CA LYS A 61 7.95 -1.05 -8.16
C LYS A 61 8.00 -0.79 -9.65
N LEU A 62 7.55 0.37 -10.07
CA LEU A 62 7.53 0.72 -11.47
C LEU A 62 8.82 1.42 -11.85
N ASN A 63 9.37 1.03 -12.95
CA ASN A 63 10.54 1.67 -13.52
C ASN A 63 10.08 2.69 -14.53
N THR A 64 10.56 3.90 -14.37
CA THR A 64 10.20 4.98 -15.29
C THR A 64 11.45 5.60 -15.89
#